data_84f5bb88a6c115aa80742df78300575d
#
_entry.id   84f5bb88a6c115aa80742df78300575d
#
_cell.length_a   1.000
_cell.length_b   1.000
_cell.length_c   1.000
_cell.angle_alpha   90.00
_cell.angle_beta   90.00
_cell.angle_gamma   90.00
#
_symmetry.space_group_name_H-M   'P 1'
#
loop_
_entity.id
_entity.type
_entity.pdbx_description
1 polymer ?
#
loop_
_entity_poly.entity_id
_entity_poly.type
_entity_poly.pdbx_seq_one_letter_code
_entity_poly.pdbx_strand_id
1 'polypeptide(L)'
;LLGLLLVLHILATIAVIGTAFVVPFIRRSARTAGQLRFAFSITTKLALLPKIGGAVLIVTGIWLMIITKMGLSQMWLNLSILLSLLMIVMIGGLIEPRMKKIMQIVSERQSQGDEVPAGLTRSMRKITLLESTAQLLMIAITVLMVVKPF
;
A
#
# COMPACT_ATOMS: atom_id res chain seq x y z
N LEU A 1 -2.78 -25.19 13.97
CA LEU A 1 -2.33 -23.83 14.24
C LEU A 1 -1.55 -23.24 13.03
N LEU A 2 -0.54 -23.96 12.49
CA LEU A 2 0.26 -23.52 11.35
C LEU A 2 -0.61 -23.18 10.12
N GLY A 3 -1.53 -24.08 9.73
CA GLY A 3 -2.43 -23.86 8.60
C GLY A 3 -3.31 -22.62 8.76
N LEU A 4 -3.84 -22.37 9.94
CA LEU A 4 -4.64 -21.17 10.23
C LEU A 4 -3.81 -19.90 10.09
N LEU A 5 -2.58 -19.88 10.61
CA LEU A 5 -1.68 -18.73 10.47
C LEU A 5 -1.31 -18.45 9.01
N LEU A 6 -1.07 -19.51 8.21
CA LEU A 6 -0.83 -19.37 6.78
C LEU A 6 -2.05 -18.79 6.05
N VAL A 7 -3.25 -19.27 6.35
CA VAL A 7 -4.49 -18.73 5.75
C VAL A 7 -4.67 -17.26 6.11
N LEU A 8 -4.49 -16.89 7.38
CA LEU A 8 -4.59 -15.48 7.82
C LEU A 8 -3.53 -14.61 7.14
N HIS A 9 -2.30 -15.09 7.01
CA HIS A 9 -1.22 -14.39 6.33
C HIS A 9 -1.51 -14.15 4.85
N ILE A 10 -2.02 -15.17 4.15
CA ILE A 10 -2.40 -15.09 2.74
C ILE A 10 -3.58 -14.13 2.55
N LEU A 11 -4.63 -14.22 3.38
CA LEU A 11 -5.79 -13.32 3.29
C LEU A 11 -5.39 -11.86 3.55
N ALA A 12 -4.52 -11.63 4.54
CA ALA A 12 -3.98 -10.30 4.81
C ALA A 12 -3.13 -9.79 3.63
N THR A 13 -2.35 -10.65 2.99
CA THR A 13 -1.57 -10.32 1.78
C THR A 13 -2.50 -9.91 0.63
N ILE A 14 -3.57 -10.66 0.38
CA ILE A 14 -4.56 -10.34 -0.65
C ILE A 14 -5.21 -8.98 -0.37
N ALA A 15 -5.59 -8.70 0.88
CA ALA A 15 -6.19 -7.43 1.26
C ALA A 15 -5.23 -6.24 1.02
N VAL A 16 -3.96 -6.38 1.37
CA VAL A 16 -2.93 -5.34 1.18
C VAL A 16 -2.62 -5.13 -0.30
N ILE A 17 -2.34 -6.21 -1.03
CA ILE A 17 -2.00 -6.15 -2.46
C ILE A 17 -3.20 -5.64 -3.26
N GLY A 18 -4.39 -6.20 -3.04
CA GLY A 18 -5.61 -5.79 -3.76
C GLY A 18 -5.88 -4.30 -3.60
N THR A 19 -5.80 -3.78 -2.38
CA THR A 19 -5.99 -2.36 -2.12
C THR A 19 -4.92 -1.50 -2.80
N ALA A 20 -3.66 -1.93 -2.81
CA ALA A 20 -2.56 -1.20 -3.43
C ALA A 20 -2.72 -1.05 -4.95
N PHE A 21 -3.43 -1.94 -5.61
CA PHE A 21 -3.74 -1.83 -7.05
C PHE A 21 -5.05 -1.07 -7.30
N VAL A 22 -6.09 -1.34 -6.51
CA VAL A 22 -7.43 -0.77 -6.70
C VAL A 22 -7.45 0.74 -6.39
N VAL A 23 -6.82 1.18 -5.32
CA VAL A 23 -6.83 2.59 -4.88
C VAL A 23 -6.25 3.54 -5.94
N PRO A 24 -5.07 3.30 -6.52
CA PRO A 24 -4.54 4.16 -7.60
C PRO A 24 -5.42 4.12 -8.85
N PHE A 25 -6.02 2.99 -9.17
CA PHE A 25 -6.93 2.85 -10.32
C PHE A 25 -8.16 3.75 -10.16
N ILE A 26 -8.85 3.68 -9.01
CA ILE A 26 -10.01 4.54 -8.71
C ILE A 26 -9.64 6.02 -8.83
N ARG A 27 -8.51 6.42 -8.27
CA ARG A 27 -8.08 7.80 -8.28
C ARG A 27 -7.70 8.32 -9.67
N ARG A 28 -7.05 7.49 -10.48
CA ARG A 28 -6.67 7.83 -11.86
C ARG A 28 -7.87 7.93 -12.80
N SER A 29 -8.97 7.31 -12.47
CA SER A 29 -10.22 7.38 -13.23
C SER A 29 -10.96 8.70 -13.05
N ALA A 30 -10.64 9.48 -12.01
CA ALA A 30 -11.26 10.78 -11.74
C ALA A 30 -10.69 11.85 -12.69
N ARG A 31 -11.58 12.54 -13.41
CA ARG A 31 -11.24 13.59 -14.39
C ARG A 31 -11.63 14.98 -13.93
N THR A 32 -12.62 15.11 -13.03
CA THR A 32 -13.11 16.38 -12.48
C THR A 32 -12.79 16.47 -10.99
N ALA A 33 -12.80 17.70 -10.44
CA ALA A 33 -12.56 17.89 -9.00
C ALA A 33 -13.62 17.18 -8.14
N GLY A 34 -14.89 17.12 -8.59
CA GLY A 34 -15.96 16.38 -7.91
C GLY A 34 -15.70 14.87 -7.90
N GLN A 35 -15.31 14.30 -9.04
CA GLN A 35 -14.94 12.89 -9.14
C GLN A 35 -13.71 12.56 -8.29
N LEU A 36 -12.74 13.47 -8.23
CA LEU A 36 -11.53 13.29 -7.43
C LEU A 36 -11.86 13.28 -5.93
N ARG A 37 -12.74 14.17 -5.46
CA ARG A 37 -13.24 14.15 -4.07
C ARG A 37 -13.95 12.85 -3.72
N PHE A 38 -14.82 12.38 -4.60
CA PHE A 38 -15.50 11.09 -4.41
C PHE A 38 -14.50 9.92 -4.35
N ALA A 39 -13.53 9.90 -5.27
CA ALA A 39 -12.46 8.92 -5.28
C ALA A 39 -11.65 8.95 -3.97
N PHE A 40 -11.29 10.12 -3.45
CA PHE A 40 -10.61 10.26 -2.16
C PHE A 40 -11.47 9.77 -0.98
N SER A 41 -12.77 10.07 -0.97
CA SER A 41 -13.68 9.60 0.07
C SER A 41 -13.72 8.07 0.15
N ILE A 42 -13.83 7.40 -1.01
CA ILE A 42 -13.82 5.93 -1.08
C ILE A 42 -12.44 5.38 -0.69
N THR A 43 -11.37 5.93 -1.24
CA THR A 43 -10.01 5.40 -0.99
C THR A 43 -9.57 5.62 0.45
N THR A 44 -10.05 6.65 1.14
CA THR A 44 -9.81 6.85 2.57
C THR A 44 -10.46 5.75 3.41
N LYS A 45 -11.67 5.32 3.06
CA LYS A 45 -12.33 4.18 3.73
C LYS A 45 -11.61 2.87 3.43
N LEU A 46 -11.21 2.66 2.17
CA LEU A 46 -10.44 1.49 1.76
C LEU A 46 -9.04 1.42 2.40
N ALA A 47 -8.45 2.55 2.80
CA ALA A 47 -7.14 2.59 3.45
C ALA A 47 -7.09 1.86 4.81
N LEU A 48 -8.25 1.56 5.41
CA LEU A 48 -8.32 0.74 6.61
C LEU A 48 -7.89 -0.72 6.34
N LEU A 49 -8.22 -1.26 5.16
CA LEU A 49 -7.89 -2.64 4.79
C LEU A 49 -6.36 -2.90 4.79
N PRO A 50 -5.52 -2.12 4.12
CA PRO A 50 -4.08 -2.33 4.18
C PRO A 50 -3.47 -2.01 5.55
N LYS A 51 -4.07 -1.15 6.37
CA LYS A 51 -3.60 -0.90 7.73
C LYS A 51 -3.83 -2.12 8.63
N ILE A 52 -5.03 -2.67 8.64
CA ILE A 52 -5.35 -3.89 9.38
C ILE A 52 -4.58 -5.08 8.78
N GLY A 53 -4.63 -5.26 7.46
CA GLY A 53 -3.92 -6.32 6.76
C GLY A 53 -2.42 -6.29 7.02
N GLY A 54 -1.79 -5.11 6.99
CA GLY A 54 -0.38 -4.93 7.30
C GLY A 54 -0.02 -5.33 8.74
N ALA A 55 -0.85 -4.95 9.72
CA ALA A 55 -0.66 -5.37 11.10
C ALA A 55 -0.77 -6.90 11.25
N VAL A 56 -1.79 -7.51 10.62
CA VAL A 56 -1.96 -8.97 10.61
C VAL A 56 -0.78 -9.66 9.92
N LEU A 57 -0.26 -9.10 8.82
CA LEU A 57 0.91 -9.64 8.12
C LEU A 57 2.16 -9.66 9.01
N ILE A 58 2.41 -8.58 9.74
CA ILE A 58 3.56 -8.49 10.66
C ILE A 58 3.43 -9.54 11.76
N VAL A 59 2.27 -9.59 12.44
CA VAL A 59 2.04 -10.53 13.55
C VAL A 59 2.12 -11.98 13.07
N THR A 60 1.43 -12.33 12.00
CA THR A 60 1.44 -13.71 11.46
C THR A 60 2.80 -14.07 10.88
N GLY A 61 3.51 -13.14 10.25
CA GLY A 61 4.84 -13.35 9.72
C GLY A 61 5.87 -13.68 10.80
N ILE A 62 5.89 -12.90 11.89
CA ILE A 62 6.75 -13.16 13.06
C ILE A 62 6.39 -14.51 13.68
N TRP A 63 5.11 -14.79 13.86
CA TRP A 63 4.65 -16.04 14.46
C TRP A 63 5.01 -17.27 13.61
N LEU A 64 4.83 -17.17 12.29
CA LEU A 64 5.25 -18.21 11.35
C LEU A 64 6.76 -18.47 11.46
N MET A 65 7.57 -17.41 11.55
CA MET A 65 9.02 -17.50 11.72
C MET A 65 9.41 -18.28 13.00
N ILE A 66 8.70 -18.02 14.10
CA ILE A 66 8.93 -18.69 15.39
C ILE A 66 8.55 -20.19 15.32
N ILE A 67 7.35 -20.50 14.81
CA ILE A 67 6.84 -21.89 14.75
C ILE A 67 7.66 -22.75 13.78
N THR A 68 8.05 -22.19 12.63
CA THR A 68 8.81 -22.93 11.62
C THR A 68 10.30 -23.00 11.95
N LYS A 69 10.73 -22.35 13.06
CA LYS A 69 12.14 -22.24 13.44
C LYS A 69 13.03 -21.73 12.30
N MET A 70 12.45 -20.97 11.38
CA MET A 70 13.19 -20.27 10.33
C MET A 70 13.98 -19.14 10.97
N GLY A 71 15.29 -19.38 11.20
CA GLY A 71 16.20 -18.34 11.68
C GLY A 71 16.48 -17.30 10.60
N LEU A 72 17.15 -16.21 11.00
CA LEU A 72 17.63 -15.15 10.09
C LEU A 72 18.78 -15.62 9.18
N SER A 73 19.05 -16.92 9.10
CA SER A 73 20.07 -17.52 8.22
C SER A 73 19.65 -17.56 6.74
N GLN A 74 18.34 -17.38 6.46
CA GLN A 74 17.83 -17.44 5.09
C GLN A 74 17.83 -16.05 4.43
N MET A 75 18.63 -15.88 3.39
CA MET A 75 18.82 -14.59 2.72
C MET A 75 17.51 -14.06 2.08
N TRP A 76 16.69 -14.95 1.49
CA TRP A 76 15.41 -14.55 0.91
C TRP A 76 14.46 -13.94 1.95
N LEU A 77 14.46 -14.48 3.17
CA LEU A 77 13.63 -14.01 4.27
C LEU A 77 14.10 -12.63 4.75
N ASN A 78 15.41 -12.47 4.95
CA ASN A 78 16.00 -11.19 5.36
C ASN A 78 15.76 -10.11 4.32
N LEU A 79 15.91 -10.44 3.03
CA LEU A 79 15.63 -9.51 1.94
C LEU A 79 14.15 -9.12 1.90
N SER A 80 13.25 -10.08 2.10
CA SER A 80 11.80 -9.80 2.15
C SER A 80 11.44 -8.89 3.33
N ILE A 81 12.04 -9.09 4.50
CA ILE A 81 11.85 -8.23 5.68
C ILE A 81 12.37 -6.82 5.40
N LEU A 82 13.57 -6.70 4.82
CA LEU A 82 14.15 -5.40 4.47
C LEU A 82 13.28 -4.62 3.46
N LEU A 83 12.82 -5.29 2.40
CA LEU A 83 11.95 -4.69 1.40
C LEU A 83 10.59 -4.30 2.00
N SER A 84 10.05 -5.10 2.92
CA SER A 84 8.80 -4.79 3.62
C SER A 84 8.96 -3.55 4.52
N LEU A 85 10.07 -3.43 5.22
CA LEU A 85 10.38 -2.27 6.03
C LEU A 85 10.53 -1.00 5.18
N LEU A 86 11.25 -1.11 4.06
CA LEU A 86 11.39 -0.01 3.09
C LEU A 86 10.01 0.42 2.56
N MET A 87 9.13 -0.52 2.27
CA MET A 87 7.78 -0.25 1.80
C MET A 87 6.93 0.46 2.86
N ILE A 88 7.01 0.05 4.13
CA ILE A 88 6.31 0.71 5.25
C ILE A 88 6.75 2.17 5.36
N VAL A 89 8.05 2.43 5.33
CA VAL A 89 8.61 3.79 5.37
C VAL A 89 8.16 4.61 4.16
N MET A 90 8.15 4.02 2.97
CA MET A 90 7.74 4.70 1.75
C MET A 90 6.25 5.05 1.76
N ILE A 91 5.39 4.13 2.17
CA ILE A 91 3.94 4.37 2.24
C ILE A 91 3.61 5.36 3.35
N GLY A 92 4.05 5.10 4.58
CA GLY A 92 3.73 5.93 5.74
C GLY A 92 4.44 7.29 5.74
N GLY A 93 5.70 7.34 5.28
CA GLY A 93 6.52 8.55 5.31
C GLY A 93 6.42 9.43 4.06
N LEU A 94 6.19 8.85 2.88
CA LEU A 94 6.22 9.60 1.62
C LEU A 94 4.84 9.69 0.95
N ILE A 95 4.09 8.62 0.87
CA ILE A 95 2.81 8.59 0.13
C ILE A 95 1.68 9.18 0.99
N GLU A 96 1.50 8.69 2.21
CA GLU A 96 0.36 9.07 3.06
C GLU A 96 0.31 10.58 3.38
N PRO A 97 1.40 11.26 3.79
CA PRO A 97 1.36 12.69 4.07
C PRO A 97 1.09 13.53 2.83
N ARG A 98 1.61 13.13 1.66
CA ARG A 98 1.33 13.82 0.39
C ARG A 98 -0.12 13.67 -0.04
N MET A 99 -0.70 12.48 0.17
CA MET A 99 -2.11 12.22 -0.10
C MET A 99 -3.02 13.08 0.77
N LYS A 100 -2.73 13.17 2.08
CA LYS A 100 -3.48 14.02 3.02
C LYS A 100 -3.44 15.49 2.59
N LYS A 101 -2.27 15.99 2.18
CA LYS A 101 -2.11 17.38 1.71
C LYS A 101 -2.93 17.65 0.44
N ILE A 102 -2.91 16.73 -0.53
CA ILE A 102 -3.71 16.87 -1.75
C ILE A 102 -5.20 16.86 -1.42
N MET A 103 -5.64 15.98 -0.53
CA MET A 103 -7.05 15.89 -0.11
C MET A 103 -7.51 17.19 0.56
N GLN A 104 -6.68 17.83 1.40
CA GLN A 104 -6.99 19.15 1.97
C GLN A 104 -7.17 20.20 0.87
N ILE A 105 -6.23 20.33 -0.07
CA ILE A 105 -6.30 21.30 -1.16
C ILE A 105 -7.58 21.12 -1.99
N VAL A 106 -7.96 19.88 -2.28
CA VAL A 106 -9.17 19.55 -3.05
C VAL A 106 -10.44 19.86 -2.26
N SER A 107 -10.44 19.67 -0.93
CA SER A 107 -11.59 19.96 -0.08
C SER A 107 -11.79 21.47 0.15
N GLU A 108 -10.71 22.24 0.33
CA GLU A 108 -10.76 23.70 0.56
C GLU A 108 -11.24 24.48 -0.67
N ARG A 109 -10.97 23.96 -1.87
CA ARG A 109 -11.41 24.60 -3.13
C ARG A 109 -12.82 24.24 -3.58
N GLN A 110 -13.66 23.76 -2.69
CA GLN A 110 -15.03 23.32 -2.99
C GLN A 110 -15.90 24.41 -3.66
N SER A 111 -15.55 25.70 -3.50
CA SER A 111 -16.32 26.86 -3.99
C SER A 111 -15.74 27.48 -5.28
N GLN A 112 -14.62 27.03 -5.82
CA GLN A 112 -13.88 27.72 -6.88
C GLN A 112 -13.94 27.10 -8.29
N GLY A 113 -14.86 26.14 -8.53
CA GLY A 113 -15.03 25.50 -9.84
C GLY A 113 -14.53 24.05 -9.91
N ASP A 114 -14.84 23.41 -11.03
CA ASP A 114 -14.64 21.96 -11.23
C ASP A 114 -13.28 21.61 -11.90
N GLU A 115 -12.44 22.63 -12.15
CA GLU A 115 -11.10 22.43 -12.75
C GLU A 115 -10.07 21.97 -11.74
N VAL A 116 -9.28 20.96 -12.12
CA VAL A 116 -8.15 20.47 -11.33
C VAL A 116 -6.96 21.42 -11.46
N PRO A 117 -6.45 22.03 -10.38
CA PRO A 117 -5.34 22.97 -10.45
C PRO A 117 -4.06 22.33 -11.07
N ALA A 118 -3.38 23.06 -11.95
CA ALA A 118 -2.18 22.55 -12.63
C ALA A 118 -1.06 22.09 -11.67
N GLY A 119 -0.91 22.75 -10.52
CA GLY A 119 0.03 22.32 -9.45
C GLY A 119 -0.31 20.99 -8.82
N LEU A 120 -1.59 20.62 -8.80
CA LEU A 120 -2.07 19.34 -8.27
C LEU A 120 -1.69 18.18 -9.19
N THR A 121 -1.72 18.38 -10.49
CA THR A 121 -1.34 17.39 -11.51
C THR A 121 0.12 16.93 -11.32
N ARG A 122 1.04 17.86 -11.05
CA ARG A 122 2.44 17.53 -10.80
C ARG A 122 2.63 16.72 -9.51
N SER A 123 1.90 17.06 -8.46
CA SER A 123 1.93 16.34 -7.18
C SER A 123 1.32 14.95 -7.31
N MET A 124 0.24 14.80 -8.05
CA MET A 124 -0.40 13.52 -8.38
C MET A 124 0.54 12.59 -9.16
N ARG A 125 1.29 13.13 -10.14
CA ARG A 125 2.29 12.36 -10.90
C ARG A 125 3.39 11.79 -9.99
N LYS A 126 3.89 12.58 -9.03
CA LYS A 126 4.90 12.09 -8.06
C LYS A 126 4.35 10.95 -7.19
N ILE A 127 3.12 11.06 -6.71
CA ILE A 127 2.46 10.01 -5.95
C ILE A 127 2.28 8.75 -6.80
N THR A 128 1.86 8.90 -8.05
CA THR A 128 1.71 7.80 -8.99
C THR A 128 3.00 7.01 -9.17
N LEU A 129 4.14 7.69 -9.30
CA LEU A 129 5.45 7.05 -9.41
C LEU A 129 5.80 6.27 -8.13
N LEU A 130 5.59 6.88 -6.96
CA LEU A 130 5.83 6.20 -5.67
C LEU A 130 4.94 4.97 -5.49
N GLU A 131 3.67 5.07 -5.85
CA GLU A 131 2.73 3.93 -5.81
C GLU A 131 3.14 2.81 -6.76
N SER A 132 3.57 3.14 -7.98
CA SER A 132 4.06 2.13 -8.93
C SER A 132 5.32 1.44 -8.39
N THR A 133 6.22 2.19 -7.76
CA THR A 133 7.39 1.61 -7.09
C THR A 133 6.98 0.68 -5.94
N ALA A 134 6.00 1.09 -5.12
CA ALA A 134 5.45 0.24 -4.05
C ALA A 134 4.84 -1.05 -4.59
N GLN A 135 4.09 -0.97 -5.69
CA GLN A 135 3.50 -2.14 -6.36
C GLN A 135 4.57 -3.12 -6.85
N LEU A 136 5.65 -2.61 -7.46
CA LEU A 136 6.77 -3.44 -7.90
C LEU A 136 7.48 -4.11 -6.71
N LEU A 137 7.68 -3.38 -5.61
CA LEU A 137 8.24 -3.95 -4.38
C LEU A 137 7.35 -5.05 -3.79
N MET A 138 6.03 -4.85 -3.78
CA MET A 138 5.08 -5.89 -3.34
C MET A 138 5.18 -7.16 -4.17
N ILE A 139 5.25 -7.02 -5.50
CA ILE A 139 5.43 -8.16 -6.40
C ILE A 139 6.74 -8.87 -6.10
N ALA A 140 7.84 -8.12 -5.95
CA ALA A 140 9.15 -8.68 -5.63
C ALA A 140 9.14 -9.44 -4.29
N ILE A 141 8.54 -8.88 -3.23
CA ILE A 141 8.39 -9.55 -1.93
C ILE A 141 7.59 -10.85 -2.08
N THR A 142 6.48 -10.80 -2.83
CA THR A 142 5.64 -11.99 -3.06
C THR A 142 6.41 -13.08 -3.78
N VAL A 143 7.15 -12.73 -4.83
CA VAL A 143 8.00 -13.68 -5.57
C VAL A 143 9.06 -14.31 -4.65
N LEU A 144 9.75 -13.49 -3.84
CA LEU A 144 10.76 -13.98 -2.88
C LEU A 144 10.14 -14.97 -1.87
N MET A 145 8.95 -14.67 -1.37
CA MET A 145 8.25 -15.54 -0.39
C MET A 145 7.78 -16.87 -0.99
N VAL A 146 7.41 -16.87 -2.27
CA VAL A 146 6.92 -18.08 -2.98
C VAL A 146 8.07 -18.91 -3.51
N VAL A 147 9.02 -18.29 -4.21
CA VAL A 147 10.11 -19.00 -4.93
C VAL A 147 11.21 -19.43 -3.98
N LYS A 148 11.48 -18.66 -2.90
CA LYS A 148 12.56 -18.93 -1.92
C LYS A 148 13.87 -19.25 -2.62
N PRO A 149 14.44 -18.35 -3.45
CA PRO A 149 15.47 -18.68 -4.43
C PRO A 149 16.85 -19.00 -3.82
N PHE A 150 17.10 -18.71 -2.54
CA PHE A 150 18.37 -18.94 -1.84
C PHE A 150 18.20 -19.00 -0.32
#